data_de80b716dcba583d992fabb893532396
#
_entry.id   de80b716dcba583d992fabb893532396
#
_cell.length_a   1.000
_cell.length_b   1.000
_cell.length_c   1.000
_cell.angle_alpha   90.00
_cell.angle_beta   90.00
_cell.angle_gamma   90.00
#
_symmetry.space_group_name_H-M   'P 1'
#
loop_
_entity.id
_entity.type
_entity.pdbx_description
1 polymer ?
#
loop_
_entity_poly.entity_id
_entity_poly.type
_entity_poly.pdbx_seq_one_letter_code
_entity_poly.pdbx_strand_id
1 'polypeptide(L)'
;SESKDREGLYLEVKALAGKYAYHRNHADDWLMIPGTYEMSLDRLEAKMLPREGSPSLQKVLLDMRDWKGGGQVTSSGGLLSDEVEMRGKLTVLGTTFDSLGYRARLSNIDAGSLRKVQDLAMTFQKQQKDVLEGRQLVGMPNERDAEALMRSLASGSPTIDLQLDGSLEGKVARADIGVTLKP
;
A
#
# COMPACT_ATOMS: atom_id res chain seq x y z
N SER A 1 43.82 -10.59 7.62
CA SER A 1 42.49 -10.62 6.94
C SER A 1 41.71 -9.40 7.38
N GLU A 2 41.72 -8.36 6.58
CA GLU A 2 40.92 -7.15 6.77
C GLU A 2 39.43 -7.52 6.56
N SER A 3 38.68 -7.57 7.64
CA SER A 3 37.23 -7.54 7.54
C SER A 3 36.84 -6.14 7.07
N LYS A 4 36.48 -6.01 5.80
CA LYS A 4 35.86 -4.80 5.28
C LYS A 4 34.61 -4.49 6.12
N ASP A 5 34.74 -3.46 6.94
CA ASP A 5 33.66 -2.88 7.70
C ASP A 5 32.51 -2.50 6.77
N ARG A 6 31.49 -3.31 6.72
CA ARG A 6 30.25 -2.94 6.04
C ARG A 6 29.59 -1.85 6.88
N GLU A 7 29.62 -0.63 6.40
CA GLU A 7 28.73 0.42 6.89
C GLU A 7 27.29 -0.05 6.68
N GLY A 8 26.66 -0.55 7.73
CA GLY A 8 25.30 -1.02 7.69
C GLY A 8 24.35 0.04 8.22
N LEU A 9 23.45 0.52 7.40
CA LEU A 9 22.27 1.24 7.85
C LEU A 9 21.34 0.21 8.47
N TYR A 10 21.13 0.26 9.79
CA TYR A 10 20.12 -0.56 10.47
C TYR A 10 18.84 0.25 10.59
N LEU A 11 17.76 -0.25 9.98
CA LEU A 11 16.43 0.32 10.06
C LEU A 11 15.61 -0.54 11.03
N GLU A 12 15.17 0.03 12.14
CA GLU A 12 14.17 -0.57 13.02
C GLU A 12 12.80 0.02 12.69
N VAL A 13 11.84 -0.84 12.34
CA VAL A 13 10.43 -0.46 12.11
C VAL A 13 9.59 -1.12 13.20
N LYS A 14 8.88 -0.31 13.99
CA LYS A 14 7.94 -0.77 15.01
C LYS A 14 6.54 -0.28 14.64
N ALA A 15 5.62 -1.22 14.42
CA ALA A 15 4.20 -0.94 14.35
C ALA A 15 3.56 -1.29 15.69
N LEU A 16 2.97 -0.30 16.35
CA LEU A 16 2.23 -0.48 17.58
C LEU A 16 0.75 -0.43 17.24
N ALA A 17 0.06 -1.52 17.36
CA ALA A 17 -1.35 -1.70 17.11
C ALA A 17 -1.92 -1.04 15.82
N GLY A 18 -2.52 -1.83 15.00
CA GLY A 18 -3.37 -1.40 13.90
C GLY A 18 -4.64 -2.24 13.92
N LYS A 19 -5.75 -1.64 13.52
CA LYS A 19 -7.00 -2.36 13.36
C LYS A 19 -7.48 -2.18 11.94
N TYR A 20 -7.98 -3.25 11.37
CA TYR A 20 -8.66 -3.26 10.09
C TYR A 20 -9.98 -3.99 10.26
N ALA A 21 -11.08 -3.32 9.96
CA ALA A 21 -12.41 -3.90 9.94
C ALA A 21 -13.02 -3.71 8.57
N TYR A 22 -13.52 -4.78 7.99
CA TYR A 22 -14.14 -4.77 6.67
C TYR A 22 -15.58 -5.28 6.76
N HIS A 23 -16.52 -4.47 6.30
CA HIS A 23 -17.94 -4.81 6.25
C HIS A 23 -18.30 -5.25 4.84
N ARG A 24 -18.46 -6.55 4.62
CA ARG A 24 -18.75 -7.14 3.31
C ARG A 24 -20.23 -7.03 2.95
N ASN A 25 -20.49 -6.78 1.68
CA ASN A 25 -21.82 -6.95 1.13
C ASN A 25 -22.05 -8.35 0.54
N HIS A 26 -20.98 -9.07 0.14
CA HIS A 26 -21.02 -10.45 -0.39
C HIS A 26 -19.81 -11.28 0.06
N ALA A 27 -19.99 -12.61 0.15
CA ALA A 27 -19.05 -13.49 0.84
C ALA A 27 -17.86 -14.02 0.00
N ASP A 28 -17.91 -13.95 -1.33
CA ASP A 28 -17.10 -14.84 -2.18
C ASP A 28 -15.84 -14.25 -2.82
N ASP A 29 -15.60 -12.94 -2.71
CA ASP A 29 -14.42 -12.28 -3.29
C ASP A 29 -13.55 -11.69 -2.20
N TRP A 30 -12.22 -11.66 -2.38
CA TRP A 30 -11.30 -11.14 -1.37
C TRP A 30 -10.50 -9.91 -1.79
N LEU A 31 -10.51 -9.52 -3.08
CA LEU A 31 -9.93 -8.27 -3.56
C LEU A 31 -11.03 -7.32 -4.02
N MET A 32 -11.01 -6.07 -3.55
CA MET A 32 -11.96 -5.02 -3.92
C MET A 32 -13.43 -5.45 -3.88
N ILE A 33 -13.83 -6.08 -2.78
CA ILE A 33 -15.23 -6.48 -2.56
C ILE A 33 -16.05 -5.22 -2.28
N PRO A 34 -17.21 -5.02 -2.92
CA PRO A 34 -18.10 -3.92 -2.58
C PRO A 34 -18.46 -3.92 -1.10
N GLY A 35 -18.17 -2.81 -0.43
CA GLY A 35 -18.36 -2.65 1.01
C GLY A 35 -17.61 -1.45 1.55
N THR A 36 -17.63 -1.31 2.86
CA THR A 36 -16.88 -0.27 3.58
C THR A 36 -15.84 -0.91 4.48
N TYR A 37 -14.76 -0.19 4.73
CA TYR A 37 -13.74 -0.62 5.64
C TYR A 37 -13.21 0.54 6.48
N GLU A 38 -12.72 0.20 7.65
CA GLU A 38 -12.10 1.14 8.58
C GLU A 38 -10.68 0.68 8.91
N MET A 39 -9.78 1.63 9.05
CA MET A 39 -8.38 1.39 9.38
C MET A 39 -7.93 2.35 10.48
N SER A 40 -7.11 1.85 11.38
CA SER A 40 -6.41 2.68 12.34
C SER A 40 -4.99 2.18 12.54
N LEU A 41 -4.08 3.11 12.79
CA LEU A 41 -2.70 2.82 13.15
C LEU A 41 -2.33 3.75 14.30
N ASP A 42 -2.10 3.19 15.47
CA ASP A 42 -1.76 3.97 16.67
C ASP A 42 -0.38 4.59 16.53
N ARG A 43 0.60 3.79 16.10
CA ARG A 43 1.95 4.28 15.83
C ARG A 43 2.72 3.38 14.88
N LEU A 44 3.46 3.99 13.96
CA LEU A 44 4.52 3.37 13.18
C LEU A 44 5.78 4.22 13.34
N GLU A 45 6.88 3.64 13.75
CA GLU A 45 8.14 4.34 13.94
C GLU A 45 9.26 3.64 13.16
N ALA A 46 10.03 4.41 12.43
CA ALA A 46 11.25 3.96 11.78
C ALA A 46 12.45 4.77 12.28
N LYS A 47 13.48 4.08 12.73
CA LYS A 47 14.69 4.68 13.31
C LYS A 47 15.94 4.20 12.58
N MET A 48 16.91 5.08 12.50
CA MET A 48 18.28 4.70 12.19
C MET A 48 18.96 4.32 13.52
N LEU A 49 19.45 3.09 13.60
CA LEU A 49 20.20 2.64 14.77
C LEU A 49 21.70 2.97 14.55
N PRO A 50 22.40 3.46 15.59
CA PRO A 50 23.83 3.63 15.51
C PRO A 50 24.52 2.27 15.41
N ARG A 51 25.66 2.25 14.74
CA ARG A 51 26.55 1.09 14.70
C ARG A 51 27.02 0.77 16.15
N GLU A 52 27.17 -0.51 16.48
CA GLU A 52 27.75 -0.95 17.76
C GLU A 52 29.09 -0.23 18.00
N GLY A 53 29.20 0.42 19.17
CA GLY A 53 30.39 1.18 19.54
C GLY A 53 30.45 2.65 19.05
N SER A 54 29.45 3.12 18.31
CA SER A 54 29.34 4.53 17.91
C SER A 54 28.47 5.32 18.90
N PRO A 55 28.92 6.48 19.42
CA PRO A 55 28.13 7.33 20.28
C PRO A 55 26.99 8.08 19.55
N SER A 56 26.72 7.75 18.30
CA SER A 56 25.69 8.45 17.52
C SER A 56 24.31 8.21 18.06
N LEU A 57 23.54 9.29 18.23
CA LEU A 57 22.17 9.28 18.68
C LEU A 57 21.27 8.52 17.69
N GLN A 58 20.35 7.70 18.22
CA GLN A 58 19.28 7.12 17.43
C GLN A 58 18.51 8.26 16.73
N LYS A 59 18.45 8.22 15.40
CA LYS A 59 17.72 9.22 14.63
C LYS A 59 16.38 8.65 14.20
N VAL A 60 15.29 9.28 14.62
CA VAL A 60 13.95 8.97 14.11
C VAL A 60 13.86 9.47 12.68
N LEU A 61 13.63 8.57 11.74
CA LEU A 61 13.45 8.88 10.33
C LEU A 61 12.01 9.18 10.01
N LEU A 62 11.10 8.40 10.60
CA LEU A 62 9.66 8.48 10.41
C LEU A 62 8.96 8.12 11.73
N ASP A 63 7.97 8.90 12.11
CA ASP A 63 7.05 8.59 13.21
C ASP A 63 5.63 8.98 12.77
N MET A 64 4.81 7.98 12.55
CA MET A 64 3.39 8.12 12.23
C MET A 64 2.58 7.85 13.48
N ARG A 65 1.62 8.71 13.83
CA ARG A 65 0.79 8.56 15.02
C ARG A 65 -0.67 8.85 14.74
N ASP A 66 -1.53 8.12 15.44
CA ASP A 66 -2.98 8.38 15.50
C ASP A 66 -3.65 8.41 14.11
N TRP A 67 -3.14 7.58 13.17
CA TRP A 67 -3.73 7.49 11.85
C TRP A 67 -5.06 6.76 11.90
N LYS A 68 -6.09 7.39 11.36
CA LYS A 68 -7.43 6.84 11.29
C LYS A 68 -8.05 7.18 9.95
N GLY A 69 -8.88 6.29 9.49
CA GLY A 69 -9.63 6.49 8.27
C GLY A 69 -10.33 5.23 7.83
N GLY A 70 -10.73 5.22 6.59
CA GLY A 70 -11.43 4.11 6.00
C GLY A 70 -11.71 4.36 4.54
N GLY A 71 -12.47 3.49 3.95
CA GLY A 71 -12.81 3.62 2.55
C GLY A 71 -14.05 2.84 2.18
N GLN A 72 -14.38 2.96 0.91
CA GLN A 72 -15.54 2.29 0.32
C GLN A 72 -15.20 1.76 -1.06
N VAL A 73 -15.45 0.47 -1.25
CA VAL A 73 -15.44 -0.16 -2.57
C VAL A 73 -16.86 -0.18 -3.11
N THR A 74 -17.06 0.32 -4.31
CA THR A 74 -18.33 0.31 -5.03
C THR A 74 -18.22 -0.45 -6.34
N SER A 75 -19.32 -1.02 -6.80
CA SER A 75 -19.39 -1.72 -8.10
C SER A 75 -20.58 -1.19 -8.89
N SER A 76 -20.34 -0.90 -10.17
CA SER A 76 -21.38 -0.47 -11.10
C SER A 76 -21.02 -0.90 -12.53
N GLY A 77 -21.93 -1.62 -13.20
CA GLY A 77 -21.72 -2.04 -14.60
C GLY A 77 -20.49 -2.92 -14.83
N GLY A 78 -20.05 -3.70 -13.84
CA GLY A 78 -18.85 -4.53 -13.95
C GLY A 78 -17.54 -3.78 -13.67
N LEU A 79 -17.62 -2.49 -13.37
CA LEU A 79 -16.48 -1.67 -12.95
C LEU A 79 -16.49 -1.50 -11.43
N LEU A 80 -15.29 -1.53 -10.86
CA LEU A 80 -15.03 -1.30 -9.44
C LEU A 80 -14.39 0.07 -9.25
N SER A 81 -14.71 0.68 -8.11
CA SER A 81 -14.03 1.88 -7.62
C SER A 81 -13.79 1.73 -6.14
N ASP A 82 -12.61 2.17 -5.69
CA ASP A 82 -12.22 2.24 -4.28
C ASP A 82 -11.86 3.66 -3.93
N GLU A 83 -12.40 4.16 -2.84
CA GLU A 83 -12.05 5.46 -2.28
C GLU A 83 -11.62 5.26 -0.83
N VAL A 84 -10.41 5.70 -0.51
CA VAL A 84 -9.84 5.63 0.83
C VAL A 84 -9.42 7.01 1.31
N GLU A 85 -9.69 7.29 2.57
CA GLU A 85 -9.22 8.49 3.25
C GLU A 85 -8.55 8.10 4.56
N MET A 86 -7.37 8.67 4.82
CA MET A 86 -6.63 8.48 6.06
C MET A 86 -6.08 9.81 6.54
N ARG A 87 -6.06 10.00 7.85
CA ARG A 87 -5.51 11.19 8.49
C ARG A 87 -4.82 10.85 9.80
N GLY A 88 -3.71 11.52 10.05
CA GLY A 88 -2.92 11.34 11.28
C GLY A 88 -1.82 12.39 11.41
N LYS A 89 -0.93 12.15 12.35
CA LYS A 89 0.28 12.95 12.55
C LYS A 89 1.47 12.26 11.90
N LEU A 90 2.37 13.03 11.33
CA LEU A 90 3.58 12.52 10.70
C LEU A 90 4.78 13.38 11.09
N THR A 91 5.84 12.75 11.59
CA THR A 91 7.16 13.36 11.72
C THR A 91 8.12 12.66 10.75
N VAL A 92 8.77 13.43 9.89
CA VAL A 92 9.79 12.95 8.97
C VAL A 92 11.07 13.75 9.18
N LEU A 93 12.15 13.06 9.50
CA LEU A 93 13.48 13.66 9.71
C LEU A 93 13.47 14.86 10.69
N GLY A 94 12.62 14.80 11.71
CA GLY A 94 12.47 15.87 12.71
C GLY A 94 11.47 16.95 12.36
N THR A 95 10.92 16.99 11.14
CA THR A 95 9.83 17.89 10.76
C THR A 95 8.49 17.25 11.07
N THR A 96 7.66 17.90 11.87
CA THR A 96 6.36 17.37 12.30
C THR A 96 5.24 18.08 11.57
N PHE A 97 4.42 17.29 10.90
CA PHE A 97 3.12 17.72 10.37
C PHE A 97 2.06 17.44 11.45
N ASP A 98 1.41 18.48 11.95
CA ASP A 98 0.39 18.39 13.00
C ASP A 98 -0.84 17.62 12.54
N SER A 99 -1.14 17.68 11.25
CA SER A 99 -2.13 16.88 10.57
C SER A 99 -1.66 16.63 9.14
N LEU A 100 -1.62 15.37 8.76
CA LEU A 100 -1.42 14.95 7.37
C LEU A 100 -2.56 14.01 7.00
N GLY A 101 -3.23 14.30 5.89
CA GLY A 101 -4.27 13.47 5.33
C GLY A 101 -3.96 13.09 3.90
N TYR A 102 -4.41 11.93 3.49
CA TYR A 102 -4.51 11.59 2.09
C TYR A 102 -5.89 11.02 1.78
N ARG A 103 -6.38 11.33 0.60
CA ARG A 103 -7.51 10.66 -0.02
C ARG A 103 -7.03 10.08 -1.34
N ALA A 104 -7.24 8.80 -1.54
CA ALA A 104 -6.96 8.15 -2.81
C ALA A 104 -8.24 7.57 -3.37
N ARG A 105 -8.45 7.76 -4.67
CA ARG A 105 -9.57 7.16 -5.39
C ARG A 105 -9.05 6.42 -6.60
N LEU A 106 -9.38 5.15 -6.65
CA LEU A 106 -9.12 4.28 -7.77
C LEU A 106 -10.46 3.95 -8.43
N SER A 107 -10.64 4.25 -9.70
CA SER A 107 -11.93 4.14 -10.40
C SER A 107 -11.82 3.38 -11.71
N ASN A 108 -12.95 2.87 -12.18
CA ASN A 108 -13.09 2.23 -13.48
C ASN A 108 -12.22 0.98 -13.65
N ILE A 109 -12.06 0.19 -12.61
CA ILE A 109 -11.33 -1.08 -12.69
C ILE A 109 -12.29 -2.16 -13.16
N ASP A 110 -11.96 -2.82 -14.26
CA ASP A 110 -12.71 -3.97 -14.73
C ASP A 110 -12.64 -5.13 -13.74
N ALA A 111 -13.79 -5.54 -13.21
CA ALA A 111 -13.88 -6.58 -12.17
C ALA A 111 -13.39 -7.95 -12.68
N GLY A 112 -13.63 -8.26 -13.96
CA GLY A 112 -13.18 -9.50 -14.56
C GLY A 112 -11.68 -9.58 -14.71
N SER A 113 -11.05 -8.45 -15.09
CA SER A 113 -9.59 -8.34 -15.16
C SER A 113 -8.95 -8.40 -13.79
N LEU A 114 -9.57 -7.79 -12.78
CA LEU A 114 -9.08 -7.87 -11.40
C LEU A 114 -9.12 -9.31 -10.89
N ARG A 115 -10.16 -10.09 -11.18
CA ARG A 115 -10.21 -11.52 -10.86
C ARG A 115 -9.06 -12.30 -11.46
N LYS A 116 -8.72 -12.05 -12.73
CA LYS A 116 -7.59 -12.71 -13.38
C LYS A 116 -6.26 -12.38 -12.66
N VAL A 117 -6.08 -11.12 -12.22
CA VAL A 117 -4.91 -10.73 -11.40
C VAL A 117 -4.89 -11.51 -10.10
N GLN A 118 -6.02 -11.65 -9.45
CA GLN A 118 -6.18 -12.38 -8.21
C GLN A 118 -5.83 -13.87 -8.37
N ASP A 119 -6.37 -14.53 -9.39
CA ASP A 119 -6.09 -15.94 -9.69
C ASP A 119 -4.60 -16.14 -9.97
N LEU A 120 -3.98 -15.19 -10.68
CA LEU A 120 -2.57 -15.19 -10.95
C LEU A 120 -1.74 -15.06 -9.66
N ALA A 121 -2.09 -14.12 -8.78
CA ALA A 121 -1.42 -13.93 -7.51
C ALA A 121 -1.51 -15.17 -6.62
N MET A 122 -2.68 -15.81 -6.56
CA MET A 122 -2.86 -17.07 -5.82
C MET A 122 -2.00 -18.21 -6.41
N THR A 123 -1.91 -18.27 -7.73
CA THR A 123 -1.05 -19.24 -8.41
C THR A 123 0.41 -19.03 -8.05
N PHE A 124 0.88 -17.78 -8.02
CA PHE A 124 2.23 -17.44 -7.58
C PHE A 124 2.51 -17.81 -6.13
N GLN A 125 1.58 -17.52 -5.22
CA GLN A 125 1.74 -17.89 -3.81
C GLN A 125 1.83 -19.40 -3.64
N LYS A 126 1.00 -20.17 -4.36
CA LYS A 126 1.05 -21.61 -4.35
C LYS A 126 2.39 -22.14 -4.88
N GLN A 127 2.88 -21.58 -5.99
CA GLN A 127 4.16 -21.95 -6.58
C GLN A 127 5.33 -21.63 -5.66
N GLN A 128 5.35 -20.49 -4.98
CA GLN A 128 6.38 -20.17 -3.98
C GLN A 128 6.41 -21.21 -2.86
N LYS A 129 5.25 -21.66 -2.39
CA LYS A 129 5.15 -22.73 -1.41
C LYS A 129 5.68 -24.05 -1.97
N ASP A 130 5.32 -24.42 -3.20
CA ASP A 130 5.78 -25.65 -3.85
C ASP A 130 7.32 -25.65 -4.02
N VAL A 131 7.92 -24.51 -4.35
CA VAL A 131 9.40 -24.37 -4.42
C VAL A 131 10.05 -24.57 -3.07
N LEU A 132 9.49 -23.98 -2.01
CA LEU A 132 10.00 -24.14 -0.64
C LEU A 132 9.89 -25.61 -0.17
N GLU A 133 8.91 -26.34 -0.69
CA GLU A 133 8.72 -27.79 -0.43
C GLU A 133 9.49 -28.70 -1.41
N GLY A 134 10.35 -28.12 -2.29
CA GLY A 134 11.20 -28.86 -3.22
C GLY A 134 10.47 -29.44 -4.45
N ARG A 135 9.28 -28.92 -4.77
CA ARG A 135 8.52 -29.32 -5.96
C ARG A 135 8.91 -28.49 -7.17
N GLN A 136 8.80 -29.06 -8.37
CA GLN A 136 9.11 -28.34 -9.60
C GLN A 136 8.06 -27.27 -9.91
N LEU A 137 8.53 -26.10 -10.36
CA LEU A 137 7.69 -25.01 -10.87
C LEU A 137 6.96 -25.43 -12.15
N VAL A 138 5.64 -25.32 -12.16
CA VAL A 138 4.82 -25.58 -13.33
C VAL A 138 4.16 -24.27 -13.78
N GLY A 139 4.52 -23.79 -14.98
CA GLY A 139 3.77 -22.75 -15.68
C GLY A 139 3.84 -21.34 -15.09
N MET A 140 4.99 -20.69 -15.18
CA MET A 140 4.99 -19.21 -14.99
C MET A 140 4.20 -18.55 -16.13
N PRO A 141 3.39 -17.49 -15.80
CA PRO A 141 2.80 -16.65 -16.82
C PRO A 141 3.91 -16.09 -17.71
N ASN A 142 3.74 -16.21 -19.00
CA ASN A 142 4.70 -15.64 -19.93
C ASN A 142 4.46 -14.12 -20.06
N GLU A 143 5.38 -13.42 -20.66
CA GLU A 143 5.30 -11.97 -20.90
C GLU A 143 4.02 -11.55 -21.65
N ARG A 144 3.55 -12.38 -22.58
CA ARG A 144 2.33 -12.14 -23.35
C ARG A 144 1.07 -12.20 -22.49
N ASP A 145 1.03 -13.10 -21.52
CA ASP A 145 -0.10 -13.23 -20.59
C ASP A 145 -0.15 -12.01 -19.65
N ALA A 146 1.00 -11.55 -19.19
CA ALA A 146 1.12 -10.34 -18.37
C ALA A 146 0.70 -9.09 -19.17
N GLU A 147 1.13 -8.97 -20.42
CA GLU A 147 0.75 -7.86 -21.31
C GLU A 147 -0.75 -7.87 -21.63
N ALA A 148 -1.33 -9.04 -21.94
CA ALA A 148 -2.77 -9.18 -22.17
C ALA A 148 -3.59 -8.80 -20.93
N LEU A 149 -3.11 -9.16 -19.74
CA LEU A 149 -3.74 -8.78 -18.48
C LEU A 149 -3.69 -7.27 -18.25
N MET A 150 -2.53 -6.64 -18.47
CA MET A 150 -2.38 -5.19 -18.35
C MET A 150 -3.29 -4.43 -19.32
N ARG A 151 -3.38 -4.87 -20.56
CA ARG A 151 -4.33 -4.31 -21.54
C ARG A 151 -5.79 -4.47 -21.10
N SER A 152 -6.13 -5.63 -20.55
CA SER A 152 -7.48 -5.89 -20.03
C SER A 152 -7.82 -4.99 -18.84
N LEU A 153 -6.87 -4.76 -17.92
CA LEU A 153 -7.04 -3.80 -16.83
C LEU A 153 -7.21 -2.36 -17.33
N ALA A 154 -6.46 -1.99 -18.37
CA ALA A 154 -6.53 -0.66 -18.96
C ALA A 154 -7.82 -0.43 -19.77
N SER A 155 -8.55 -1.49 -20.17
CA SER A 155 -9.76 -1.39 -21.00
C SER A 155 -10.86 -0.51 -20.40
N GLY A 156 -10.96 -0.48 -19.07
CA GLY A 156 -11.88 0.40 -18.33
C GLY A 156 -11.42 1.86 -18.23
N SER A 157 -10.24 2.18 -18.76
CA SER A 157 -9.57 3.48 -18.54
C SER A 157 -9.51 3.84 -17.05
N PRO A 158 -8.86 3.00 -16.21
CA PRO A 158 -8.81 3.23 -14.79
C PRO A 158 -8.14 4.56 -14.48
N THR A 159 -8.65 5.24 -13.47
CA THR A 159 -8.11 6.51 -12.97
C THR A 159 -7.66 6.36 -11.55
N ILE A 160 -6.56 7.02 -11.22
CA ILE A 160 -6.06 7.17 -9.86
C ILE A 160 -6.03 8.65 -9.55
N ASP A 161 -6.81 9.06 -8.57
CA ASP A 161 -6.81 10.41 -8.03
C ASP A 161 -6.24 10.36 -6.62
N LEU A 162 -5.19 11.13 -6.37
CA LEU A 162 -4.56 11.24 -5.06
C LEU A 162 -4.60 12.70 -4.61
N GLN A 163 -5.15 12.92 -3.45
CA GLN A 163 -5.18 14.20 -2.76
C GLN A 163 -4.39 14.09 -1.47
N LEU A 164 -3.47 15.01 -1.28
CA LEU A 164 -2.69 15.14 -0.06
C LEU A 164 -2.99 16.51 0.56
N ASP A 165 -3.28 16.54 1.84
CA ASP A 165 -3.42 17.78 2.61
C ASP A 165 -2.66 17.65 3.93
N GLY A 166 -2.08 18.74 4.37
CA GLY A 166 -1.32 18.73 5.61
C GLY A 166 -1.15 20.10 6.22
N SER A 167 -0.90 20.14 7.52
CA SER A 167 -0.55 21.36 8.23
C SER A 167 0.82 21.23 8.88
N LEU A 168 1.63 22.25 8.68
CA LEU A 168 2.96 22.41 9.26
C LEU A 168 3.05 23.81 9.85
N GLU A 169 3.30 23.91 11.16
CA GLU A 169 3.41 25.19 11.86
C GLU A 169 2.21 26.14 11.60
N GLY A 170 1.01 25.57 11.57
CA GLY A 170 -0.23 26.33 11.30
C GLY A 170 -0.46 26.73 9.83
N LYS A 171 0.46 26.39 8.92
CA LYS A 171 0.28 26.60 7.48
C LYS A 171 -0.30 25.33 6.86
N VAL A 172 -1.32 25.50 6.03
CA VAL A 172 -1.97 24.40 5.31
C VAL A 172 -1.44 24.33 3.89
N ALA A 173 -1.09 23.12 3.46
CA ALA A 173 -0.72 22.80 2.09
C ALA A 173 -1.62 21.67 1.56
N ARG A 174 -1.90 21.73 0.26
CA ARG A 174 -2.67 20.71 -0.45
C ARG A 174 -2.02 20.41 -1.79
N ALA A 175 -2.01 19.14 -2.17
CA ALA A 175 -1.60 18.68 -3.48
C ALA A 175 -2.63 17.69 -4.02
N ASP A 176 -2.96 17.83 -5.30
CA ASP A 176 -3.87 16.96 -6.02
C ASP A 176 -3.13 16.39 -7.23
N ILE A 177 -3.16 15.06 -7.38
CA ILE A 177 -2.50 14.32 -8.47
C ILE A 177 -3.54 13.39 -9.10
N GLY A 178 -3.75 13.51 -10.40
CA GLY A 178 -4.62 12.61 -11.16
C GLY A 178 -3.85 11.90 -12.26
N VAL A 179 -4.03 10.59 -12.39
CA VAL A 179 -3.44 9.76 -13.45
C VAL A 179 -4.53 8.90 -14.08
N THR A 180 -4.61 8.92 -15.41
CA THR A 180 -5.52 8.04 -16.16
C THR A 180 -4.69 7.10 -17.02
N LEU A 181 -4.94 5.79 -16.89
CA LEU A 181 -4.36 4.82 -17.79
C LEU A 181 -5.25 4.71 -19.03
N LYS A 182 -4.65 4.90 -20.19
CA LYS A 182 -5.33 4.73 -21.48
C LYS A 182 -4.97 3.37 -22.05
N PRO A 183 -5.93 2.69 -22.70
CA PRO A 183 -5.68 1.42 -23.36
C PRO A 183 -4.70 1.53 -24.52
#